data_5db55e63fcfc1d8d3c80bbec9a8469d4
#
_entry.id   5db55e63fcfc1d8d3c80bbec9a8469d4
#
_cell.length_a   1.000
_cell.length_b   1.000
_cell.length_c   1.000
_cell.angle_alpha   90.00
_cell.angle_beta   90.00
_cell.angle_gamma   90.00
#
_symmetry.space_group_name_H-M   'P 1'
#
loop_
_entity.id
_entity.type
_entity.pdbx_description
1 polymer ?
#
loop_
_entity_poly.entity_id
_entity_poly.type
_entity_poly.pdbx_seq_one_letter_code
_entity_poly.pdbx_strand_id
1 'polypeptide(L)'
;MGWQNAFHCEIDDFCNTILNYWFKDAKSYTDVTTTDFREWRGKINVLTGGFPCQPFSVAGQRKGADDNRYLWPHMLRAIHKIRPDWVIGENVAGILTMVQPGQETEVGSQSTLFGESEPVFKRRQQYVVETICRDLEREG
;
A
#
# COMPACT_ATOMS: atom_id res chain seq x y z
N MET A 1 32.06 -0.44 -0.03
CA MET A 1 30.84 -1.29 -0.09
C MET A 1 29.74 -0.48 -0.70
N GLY A 2 29.14 -0.93 -1.80
CA GLY A 2 28.01 -0.29 -2.45
C GLY A 2 26.78 -1.20 -2.39
N TRP A 3 25.60 -0.63 -2.44
CA TRP A 3 24.36 -1.38 -2.61
C TRP A 3 24.29 -1.91 -4.04
N GLN A 4 23.80 -3.13 -4.20
CA GLN A 4 23.56 -3.73 -5.50
C GLN A 4 22.05 -3.77 -5.76
N ASN A 5 21.61 -3.29 -6.92
CA ASN A 5 20.25 -3.46 -7.36
C ASN A 5 20.07 -4.89 -7.88
N ALA A 6 19.30 -5.69 -7.15
CA ALA A 6 19.01 -7.08 -7.53
C ALA A 6 17.90 -7.17 -8.57
N PHE A 7 16.87 -6.35 -8.42
CA PHE A 7 15.75 -6.23 -9.38
C PHE A 7 15.07 -4.87 -9.25
N HIS A 8 14.32 -4.52 -10.27
CA HIS A 8 13.38 -3.41 -10.25
C HIS A 8 12.06 -3.82 -10.94
N CYS A 9 10.98 -3.13 -10.58
CA CYS A 9 9.65 -3.37 -11.15
C CYS A 9 9.02 -2.00 -11.45
N GLU A 10 8.85 -1.70 -12.74
CA GLU A 10 8.38 -0.41 -13.22
C GLU A 10 7.49 -0.62 -14.46
N ILE A 11 6.33 0.02 -14.49
CA ILE A 11 5.37 -0.15 -15.59
C ILE A 11 5.64 0.79 -16.77
N ASP A 12 6.28 1.92 -16.50
CA ASP A 12 6.59 2.91 -17.54
C ASP A 12 7.82 2.50 -18.36
N ASP A 13 7.65 2.40 -19.69
CA ASP A 13 8.70 1.94 -20.60
C ASP A 13 9.92 2.87 -20.65
N PHE A 14 9.71 4.18 -20.52
CA PHE A 14 10.81 5.13 -20.49
C PHE A 14 11.62 4.99 -19.20
N CYS A 15 10.94 4.88 -18.06
CA CYS A 15 11.58 4.64 -16.78
C CYS A 15 12.34 3.31 -16.78
N ASN A 16 11.76 2.25 -17.34
CA ASN A 16 12.45 0.96 -17.52
C ASN A 16 13.72 1.08 -18.37
N THR A 17 13.70 1.88 -19.42
CA THR A 17 14.86 2.13 -20.27
C THR A 17 16.00 2.75 -19.45
N ILE A 18 15.69 3.71 -18.57
CA ILE A 18 16.67 4.36 -17.70
C ILE A 18 17.20 3.36 -16.66
N LEU A 19 16.32 2.60 -16.02
CA LEU A 19 16.70 1.61 -15.01
C LEU A 19 17.62 0.54 -15.61
N ASN A 20 17.29 0.01 -16.78
CA ASN A 20 18.10 -0.99 -17.48
C ASN A 20 19.46 -0.43 -17.95
N TYR A 21 19.55 0.86 -18.24
CA TYR A 21 20.81 1.51 -18.58
C TYR A 21 21.77 1.57 -17.37
N TRP A 22 21.24 1.95 -16.19
CA TRP A 22 22.04 2.10 -14.98
C TRP A 22 22.29 0.78 -14.24
N PHE A 23 21.34 -0.16 -14.28
CA PHE A 23 21.36 -1.41 -13.51
C PHE A 23 21.32 -2.63 -14.43
N LYS A 24 22.35 -2.77 -15.25
CA LYS A 24 22.42 -3.80 -16.30
C LYS A 24 22.34 -5.23 -15.79
N ASP A 25 22.78 -5.47 -14.56
CA ASP A 25 22.78 -6.80 -13.94
C ASP A 25 21.52 -7.09 -13.12
N ALA A 26 20.64 -6.09 -12.97
CA ALA A 26 19.40 -6.25 -12.23
C ALA A 26 18.33 -6.91 -13.10
N LYS A 27 17.51 -7.75 -12.47
CA LYS A 27 16.33 -8.32 -13.15
C LYS A 27 15.22 -7.27 -13.27
N SER A 28 14.73 -7.06 -14.48
CA SER A 28 13.65 -6.10 -14.75
C SER A 28 12.31 -6.81 -14.79
N TYR A 29 11.32 -6.21 -14.13
CA TYR A 29 9.91 -6.57 -14.18
C TYR A 29 9.09 -5.35 -14.55
N THR A 30 7.93 -5.55 -15.18
CA THR A 30 7.10 -4.46 -15.71
C THR A 30 5.84 -4.20 -14.90
N ASP A 31 5.30 -5.18 -14.17
CA ASP A 31 4.02 -5.02 -13.49
C ASP A 31 4.03 -5.70 -12.12
N VAL A 32 3.95 -4.88 -11.07
CA VAL A 32 3.89 -5.34 -9.68
C VAL A 32 2.65 -6.17 -9.39
N THR A 33 1.56 -5.97 -10.14
CA THR A 33 0.28 -6.67 -9.89
C THR A 33 0.33 -8.14 -10.29
N THR A 34 1.13 -8.48 -11.29
CA THR A 34 1.24 -9.83 -11.87
C THR A 34 2.54 -10.53 -11.51
N THR A 35 3.58 -9.79 -11.13
CA THR A 35 4.92 -10.36 -10.87
C THR A 35 4.91 -11.26 -9.64
N ASP A 36 5.53 -12.43 -9.77
CA ASP A 36 5.81 -13.34 -8.66
C ASP A 36 7.24 -13.12 -8.13
N PHE A 37 7.33 -12.60 -6.92
CA PHE A 37 8.60 -12.27 -6.28
C PHE A 37 9.19 -13.39 -5.42
N ARG A 38 8.64 -14.60 -5.43
CA ARG A 38 9.09 -15.73 -4.57
C ARG A 38 10.57 -16.10 -4.79
N GLU A 39 11.10 -15.90 -5.99
CA GLU A 39 12.51 -16.18 -6.28
C GLU A 39 13.48 -15.33 -5.46
N TRP A 40 13.03 -14.19 -4.92
CA TRP A 40 13.82 -13.26 -4.12
C TRP A 40 13.72 -13.50 -2.61
N ARG A 41 12.98 -14.53 -2.19
CA ARG A 41 12.79 -14.82 -0.77
C ARG A 41 14.11 -15.04 -0.07
N GLY A 42 14.37 -14.23 0.98
CA GLY A 42 15.58 -14.30 1.80
C GLY A 42 16.87 -13.86 1.07
N LYS A 43 16.76 -13.19 -0.08
CA LYS A 43 17.89 -12.68 -0.85
C LYS A 43 18.00 -11.16 -0.88
N ILE A 44 16.99 -10.46 -0.36
CA ILE A 44 16.87 -9.02 -0.41
C ILE A 44 16.99 -8.46 0.99
N ASN A 45 17.98 -7.61 1.23
CA ASN A 45 18.11 -6.92 2.51
C ASN A 45 17.20 -5.69 2.59
N VAL A 46 17.09 -4.92 1.50
CA VAL A 46 16.30 -3.70 1.46
C VAL A 46 15.36 -3.74 0.27
N LEU A 47 14.07 -3.60 0.52
CA LEU A 47 13.05 -3.39 -0.50
C LEU A 47 12.59 -1.94 -0.44
N THR A 48 12.68 -1.23 -1.55
CA THR A 48 12.14 0.14 -1.68
C THR A 48 10.91 0.14 -2.56
N GLY A 49 9.94 1.01 -2.29
CA GLY A 49 8.79 1.17 -3.16
C GLY A 49 8.05 2.47 -2.95
N GLY A 50 7.76 3.16 -4.07
CA GLY A 50 6.81 4.25 -4.12
C GLY A 50 5.47 3.72 -4.65
N PHE A 51 4.40 3.88 -3.90
CA PHE A 51 3.07 3.47 -4.34
C PHE A 51 2.12 4.66 -4.38
N PRO A 52 1.30 4.81 -5.44
CA PRO A 52 0.38 5.93 -5.56
C PRO A 52 -0.66 5.94 -4.44
N CYS A 53 -0.87 7.12 -3.82
CA CYS A 53 -1.94 7.37 -2.85
C CYS A 53 -3.20 7.98 -3.49
N GLN A 54 -3.30 7.97 -4.81
CA GLN A 54 -4.29 8.73 -5.56
C GLN A 54 -5.76 8.40 -5.33
N PRO A 55 -6.21 7.19 -4.94
CA PRO A 55 -7.63 6.96 -4.68
C PRO A 55 -8.19 7.80 -3.53
N PHE A 56 -7.31 8.32 -2.68
CA PHE A 56 -7.66 9.07 -1.48
C PHE A 56 -7.45 10.59 -1.62
N SER A 57 -6.97 11.08 -2.79
CA SER A 57 -6.75 12.50 -2.99
C SER A 57 -8.06 13.29 -3.10
N VAL A 58 -8.04 14.53 -2.61
CA VAL A 58 -9.21 15.44 -2.55
C VAL A 58 -9.72 15.83 -3.95
N ALA A 59 -8.91 15.67 -5.00
CA ALA A 59 -9.20 16.11 -6.37
C ALA A 59 -9.88 15.06 -7.27
N GLY A 60 -10.03 13.81 -6.81
CA GLY A 60 -10.67 12.72 -7.58
C GLY A 60 -11.95 12.21 -6.94
N GLN A 61 -12.80 11.55 -7.73
CA GLN A 61 -13.91 10.79 -7.16
C GLN A 61 -13.33 9.71 -6.22
N ARG A 62 -13.65 9.81 -4.95
CA ARG A 62 -13.17 8.91 -3.88
C ARG A 62 -13.75 7.51 -4.08
N LYS A 63 -13.08 6.66 -4.88
CA LYS A 63 -13.45 5.24 -5.04
C LYS A 63 -12.82 4.34 -3.96
N GLY A 64 -11.95 4.90 -3.11
CA GLY A 64 -11.35 4.17 -2.00
C GLY A 64 -10.49 2.98 -2.44
N ALA A 65 -10.56 1.89 -1.70
CA ALA A 65 -9.78 0.67 -1.93
C ALA A 65 -10.17 -0.09 -3.22
N ASP A 66 -11.31 0.24 -3.83
CA ASP A 66 -11.76 -0.38 -5.10
C ASP A 66 -11.13 0.30 -6.34
N ASP A 67 -10.31 1.33 -6.14
CA ASP A 67 -9.59 1.99 -7.23
C ASP A 67 -8.36 1.16 -7.61
N ASN A 68 -8.26 0.78 -8.90
CA ASN A 68 -7.14 0.01 -9.45
C ASN A 68 -5.76 0.71 -9.33
N ARG A 69 -5.75 1.99 -8.93
CA ARG A 69 -4.53 2.75 -8.63
C ARG A 69 -4.02 2.55 -7.20
N TYR A 70 -4.78 1.84 -6.34
CA TYR A 70 -4.36 1.52 -4.98
C TYR A 70 -3.42 0.33 -5.00
N LEU A 71 -2.12 0.59 -5.05
CA LEU A 71 -1.09 -0.45 -5.20
C LEU A 71 -0.53 -0.99 -3.89
N TRP A 72 -0.97 -0.50 -2.73
CA TRP A 72 -0.50 -1.00 -1.43
C TRP A 72 -0.66 -2.52 -1.26
N PRO A 73 -1.80 -3.16 -1.60
CA PRO A 73 -1.93 -4.61 -1.47
C PRO A 73 -0.91 -5.40 -2.29
N HIS A 74 -0.50 -4.87 -3.45
CA HIS A 74 0.52 -5.51 -4.29
C HIS A 74 1.92 -5.34 -3.71
N MET A 75 2.22 -4.18 -3.11
CA MET A 75 3.46 -3.94 -2.36
C MET A 75 3.54 -4.86 -1.14
N LEU A 76 2.46 -4.98 -0.35
CA LEU A 76 2.38 -5.88 0.79
C LEU A 76 2.59 -7.35 0.37
N ARG A 77 1.98 -7.76 -0.74
CA ARG A 77 2.19 -9.09 -1.33
C ARG A 77 3.66 -9.32 -1.71
N ALA A 78 4.34 -8.33 -2.27
CA ALA A 78 5.77 -8.42 -2.59
C ALA A 78 6.60 -8.58 -1.29
N ILE A 79 6.33 -7.78 -0.26
CA ILE A 79 6.97 -7.88 1.07
C ILE A 79 6.80 -9.29 1.65
N HIS A 80 5.56 -9.81 1.65
CA HIS A 80 5.26 -11.15 2.14
C HIS A 80 6.03 -12.25 1.38
N LYS A 81 6.19 -12.12 0.07
CA LYS A 81 6.89 -13.10 -0.78
C LYS A 81 8.41 -13.03 -0.62
N ILE A 82 8.96 -11.83 -0.56
CA ILE A 82 10.39 -11.56 -0.52
C ILE A 82 10.97 -11.76 0.88
N ARG A 83 10.27 -11.28 1.92
CA ARG A 83 10.74 -11.24 3.31
C ARG A 83 12.07 -10.46 3.42
N PRO A 84 12.10 -9.17 3.03
CA PRO A 84 13.30 -8.36 3.14
C PRO A 84 13.58 -8.00 4.61
N ASP A 85 14.84 -7.66 4.94
CA ASP A 85 15.20 -7.21 6.30
C ASP A 85 14.65 -5.80 6.58
N TRP A 86 14.55 -4.96 5.53
CA TRP A 86 14.06 -3.59 5.62
C TRP A 86 13.12 -3.24 4.47
N VAL A 87 12.08 -2.49 4.79
CA VAL A 87 11.18 -1.90 3.79
C VAL A 87 11.23 -0.38 3.90
N ILE A 88 11.49 0.29 2.78
CA ILE A 88 11.47 1.75 2.68
C ILE A 88 10.35 2.14 1.72
N GLY A 89 9.28 2.71 2.27
CA GLY A 89 8.17 3.25 1.49
C GLY A 89 8.37 4.75 1.22
N GLU A 90 8.24 5.17 -0.03
CA GLU A 90 8.19 6.58 -0.41
C GLU A 90 6.74 6.96 -0.70
N ASN A 91 6.29 8.10 -0.18
CA ASN A 91 4.96 8.61 -0.47
C ASN A 91 4.86 10.12 -0.22
N VAL A 92 3.76 10.72 -0.71
CA VAL A 92 3.48 12.15 -0.47
C VAL A 92 3.08 12.40 0.98
N ALA A 93 3.43 13.57 1.53
CA ALA A 93 3.10 13.94 2.91
C ALA A 93 1.59 13.84 3.25
N GLY A 94 0.73 13.98 2.24
CA GLY A 94 -0.71 13.81 2.38
C GLY A 94 -1.16 12.44 2.93
N ILE A 95 -0.34 11.38 2.82
CA ILE A 95 -0.67 10.05 3.34
C ILE A 95 -0.96 10.05 4.85
N LEU A 96 -0.32 10.97 5.59
CA LEU A 96 -0.48 11.08 7.05
C LEU A 96 -1.89 11.54 7.45
N THR A 97 -2.58 12.26 6.57
CA THR A 97 -3.93 12.81 6.81
C THR A 97 -5.00 12.14 5.97
N MET A 98 -4.63 11.21 5.10
CA MET A 98 -5.58 10.46 4.29
C MET A 98 -6.37 9.47 5.15
N VAL A 99 -7.70 9.54 5.01
CA VAL A 99 -8.63 8.66 5.71
C VAL A 99 -9.21 7.67 4.72
N GLN A 100 -9.19 6.39 5.06
CA GLN A 100 -9.93 5.38 4.31
C GLN A 100 -11.45 5.61 4.49
N PRO A 101 -12.28 5.28 3.49
CA PRO A 101 -13.71 5.24 3.68
C PRO A 101 -14.01 4.25 4.82
N GLY A 102 -14.35 4.78 5.99
CA GLY A 102 -14.60 3.97 7.17
C GLY A 102 -15.89 3.17 7.03
N GLN A 103 -15.88 1.92 7.46
CA GLN A 103 -17.10 1.18 7.72
C GLN A 103 -17.80 1.82 8.91
N GLU A 104 -19.11 2.03 8.78
CA GLU A 104 -19.95 2.43 9.90
C GLU A 104 -20.04 1.25 10.86
N THR A 105 -19.62 1.46 12.10
CA THR A 105 -19.70 0.43 13.13
C THR A 105 -20.81 0.83 14.09
N GLU A 106 -21.77 -0.07 14.31
CA GLU A 106 -22.77 0.11 15.35
C GLU A 106 -22.09 0.11 16.71
N VAL A 107 -22.28 1.21 17.46
CA VAL A 107 -21.62 1.43 18.77
C VAL A 107 -22.59 1.31 19.92
N GLY A 108 -23.86 1.09 19.65
CA GLY A 108 -24.93 0.99 20.64
C GLY A 108 -26.28 1.41 20.08
N SER A 109 -27.29 1.37 20.91
CA SER A 109 -28.63 1.86 20.58
C SER A 109 -29.00 3.03 21.49
N GLN A 110 -29.60 4.08 20.94
CA GLN A 110 -30.23 5.14 21.71
C GLN A 110 -31.74 4.88 21.79
N SER A 111 -32.32 4.97 22.99
CA SER A 111 -33.76 4.93 23.16
C SER A 111 -34.36 6.27 22.70
N THR A 112 -35.31 6.22 21.81
CA THR A 112 -36.10 7.38 21.42
C THR A 112 -37.15 7.68 22.48
N LEU A 113 -37.71 8.91 22.45
CA LEU A 113 -38.81 9.33 23.37
C LEU A 113 -40.03 8.41 23.31
N PHE A 114 -40.14 7.60 22.27
CA PHE A 114 -41.26 6.67 22.03
C PHE A 114 -40.93 5.20 22.32
N GLY A 115 -39.75 4.92 22.97
CA GLY A 115 -39.35 3.59 23.37
C GLY A 115 -38.78 2.72 22.25
N GLU A 116 -38.58 3.27 21.07
CA GLU A 116 -37.86 2.58 19.99
C GLU A 116 -36.38 2.74 20.15
N SER A 117 -35.60 1.69 19.87
CA SER A 117 -34.14 1.70 19.92
C SER A 117 -33.57 1.93 18.51
N GLU A 118 -32.94 3.07 18.28
CA GLU A 118 -32.26 3.33 17.04
C GLU A 118 -30.76 3.02 17.19
N PRO A 119 -30.14 2.33 16.21
CA PRO A 119 -28.73 2.02 16.24
C PRO A 119 -27.90 3.30 16.07
N VAL A 120 -26.91 3.50 16.94
CA VAL A 120 -25.96 4.62 16.84
C VAL A 120 -24.72 4.13 16.11
N PHE A 121 -24.50 4.68 14.92
CA PHE A 121 -23.31 4.39 14.11
C PHE A 121 -22.22 5.42 14.35
N LYS A 122 -21.04 4.97 14.72
CA LYS A 122 -19.86 5.81 14.85
C LYS A 122 -18.95 5.52 13.65
N ARG A 123 -18.71 6.55 12.84
CA ARG A 123 -17.74 6.48 11.75
C ARG A 123 -16.35 6.59 12.36
N ARG A 124 -15.62 5.48 12.45
CA ARG A 124 -14.21 5.49 12.87
C ARG A 124 -13.37 5.89 11.66
N GLN A 125 -12.72 7.06 11.74
CA GLN A 125 -11.74 7.45 10.74
C GLN A 125 -10.49 6.56 10.92
N GLN A 126 -10.18 5.79 9.89
CA GLN A 126 -8.96 4.98 9.85
C GLN A 126 -7.99 5.63 8.88
N TYR A 127 -6.84 6.04 9.37
CA TYR A 127 -5.81 6.62 8.51
C TYR A 127 -5.13 5.54 7.66
N VAL A 128 -4.79 5.91 6.43
CA VAL A 128 -4.09 5.00 5.49
C VAL A 128 -2.78 4.52 6.08
N VAL A 129 -2.01 5.42 6.71
CA VAL A 129 -0.73 5.08 7.35
C VAL A 129 -0.90 4.06 8.49
N GLU A 130 -1.97 4.14 9.27
CA GLU A 130 -2.25 3.15 10.33
C GLU A 130 -2.53 1.77 9.76
N THR A 131 -3.22 1.70 8.64
CA THR A 131 -3.47 0.44 7.93
C THR A 131 -2.16 -0.17 7.44
N ILE A 132 -1.31 0.65 6.80
CA ILE A 132 0.02 0.22 6.33
C ILE A 132 0.85 -0.33 7.49
N CYS A 133 0.95 0.40 8.61
CA CYS A 133 1.69 -0.05 9.79
C CYS A 133 1.16 -1.38 10.33
N ARG A 134 -0.16 -1.51 10.47
CA ARG A 134 -0.80 -2.74 10.96
C ARG A 134 -0.57 -3.93 10.02
N ASP A 135 -0.62 -3.71 8.71
CA ASP A 135 -0.36 -4.75 7.73
C ASP A 135 1.10 -5.22 7.80
N LEU A 136 2.05 -4.28 7.95
CA LEU A 136 3.47 -4.61 8.13
C LEU A 136 3.73 -5.38 9.44
N GLU A 137 3.12 -4.96 10.55
CA GLU A 137 3.23 -5.67 11.84
C GLU A 137 2.73 -7.12 11.76
N ARG A 138 1.72 -7.41 10.93
CA ARG A 138 1.22 -8.78 10.71
C ARG A 138 2.17 -9.65 9.89
N GLU A 139 3.00 -9.02 9.08
CA GLU A 139 4.00 -9.76 8.29
C GLU A 139 5.25 -10.15 9.10
N GLY A 140 5.52 -9.52 10.23
CA GLY A 140 6.59 -9.82 11.19
C GLY A 140 7.84 -9.06 10.92
#